data_6ecb7ca49ee2c5408d09bc2a328eb285
#
_entry.id   6ecb7ca49ee2c5408d09bc2a328eb285
#
_cell.length_a   1.000
_cell.length_b   1.000
_cell.length_c   1.000
_cell.angle_alpha   90.00
_cell.angle_beta   90.00
_cell.angle_gamma   90.00
#
_symmetry.space_group_name_H-M   'P 1'
#
loop_
_entity.id
_entity.type
_entity.pdbx_description
1 polymer ?
#
loop_
_entity_poly.entity_id
_entity_poly.type
_entity_poly.pdbx_seq_one_letter_code
_entity_poly.pdbx_strand_id
1 'polypeptide(L)'
;TTNWAVVVTASLLTWTFSSESRPHYVLLIGLVMLSVFLGIETRRYRTFDVWRSRVRLLEENVFANALDPEGVEQSNWRELLSEDLREPTIKMPAVEAVSRRLRRVYAPLVSVLIAAWVVRLTVFTPPGSGVVETAAVGALPGALVLAAVAGFYLVVLALTLRRAPRRAKGEMQAAEAAEEWK
;
A
#
# COMPACT_ATOMS: atom_id res chain seq x y z
N THR A 1 3.86 -10.91 3.03
CA THR A 1 2.52 -10.26 3.02
C THR A 1 1.98 -10.13 1.60
N THR A 2 2.71 -9.61 0.63
CA THR A 2 2.26 -9.46 -0.77
C THR A 2 1.75 -10.78 -1.36
N ASN A 3 2.49 -11.87 -1.20
CA ASN A 3 2.06 -13.19 -1.70
C ASN A 3 0.74 -13.63 -1.07
N TRP A 4 0.56 -13.41 0.22
CA TRP A 4 -0.70 -13.72 0.89
C TRP A 4 -1.87 -12.88 0.39
N ALA A 5 -1.66 -11.60 0.07
CA ALA A 5 -2.69 -10.76 -0.52
C ALA A 5 -3.15 -11.31 -1.88
N VAL A 6 -2.22 -11.77 -2.72
CA VAL A 6 -2.54 -12.42 -4.01
C VAL A 6 -3.28 -13.73 -3.80
N VAL A 7 -2.80 -14.61 -2.92
CA VAL A 7 -3.43 -15.92 -2.63
C VAL A 7 -4.85 -15.72 -2.11
N VAL A 8 -5.05 -14.83 -1.13
CA VAL A 8 -6.39 -14.56 -0.59
C VAL A 8 -7.31 -14.01 -1.67
N THR A 9 -6.85 -13.07 -2.51
CA THR A 9 -7.64 -12.54 -3.61
C THR A 9 -8.05 -13.65 -4.59
N ALA A 10 -7.10 -14.47 -5.02
CA ALA A 10 -7.37 -15.59 -5.94
C ALA A 10 -8.36 -16.60 -5.33
N SER A 11 -8.19 -16.96 -4.06
CA SER A 11 -9.07 -17.88 -3.35
C SER A 11 -10.49 -17.33 -3.24
N LEU A 12 -10.65 -16.05 -2.91
CA LEU A 12 -11.94 -15.39 -2.81
C LEU A 12 -12.66 -15.35 -4.17
N LEU A 13 -11.92 -15.04 -5.24
CA LEU A 13 -12.47 -15.06 -6.60
C LEU A 13 -12.94 -16.46 -6.99
N THR A 14 -12.07 -17.46 -6.83
CA THR A 14 -12.42 -18.87 -7.13
C THR A 14 -13.65 -19.30 -6.36
N TRP A 15 -13.69 -19.03 -5.06
CA TRP A 15 -14.81 -19.41 -4.22
C TRP A 15 -16.10 -18.67 -4.59
N THR A 16 -16.04 -17.37 -4.86
CA THR A 16 -17.22 -16.56 -5.19
C THR A 16 -17.84 -16.97 -6.52
N PHE A 17 -17.03 -17.36 -7.50
CA PHE A 17 -17.50 -17.76 -8.82
C PHE A 17 -17.71 -19.29 -8.96
N SER A 18 -17.50 -20.08 -7.91
CA SER A 18 -17.72 -21.50 -7.93
C SER A 18 -19.21 -21.90 -7.97
N SER A 19 -20.13 -21.00 -7.60
CA SER A 19 -21.58 -21.22 -7.60
C SER A 19 -22.32 -19.89 -7.70
N GLU A 20 -23.47 -19.92 -8.35
CA GLU A 20 -24.37 -18.75 -8.49
C GLU A 20 -24.99 -18.32 -7.14
N SER A 21 -25.16 -19.24 -6.21
CA SER A 21 -25.73 -18.96 -4.88
C SER A 21 -24.78 -18.28 -3.89
N ARG A 22 -23.50 -18.06 -4.25
CA ARG A 22 -22.53 -17.46 -3.35
C ARG A 22 -22.80 -15.98 -3.10
N PRO A 23 -22.69 -15.50 -1.86
CA PRO A 23 -22.99 -14.12 -1.52
C PRO A 23 -21.90 -13.17 -2.03
N HIS A 24 -22.30 -12.05 -2.61
CA HIS A 24 -21.41 -11.03 -3.17
C HIS A 24 -20.54 -10.32 -2.09
N TYR A 25 -21.03 -10.22 -0.84
CA TYR A 25 -20.34 -9.49 0.24
C TYR A 25 -18.99 -10.12 0.63
N VAL A 26 -18.73 -11.36 0.25
CA VAL A 26 -17.44 -12.01 0.50
C VAL A 26 -16.30 -11.28 -0.22
N LEU A 27 -16.57 -10.71 -1.40
CA LEU A 27 -15.59 -9.87 -2.09
C LEU A 27 -15.34 -8.56 -1.34
N LEU A 28 -16.34 -8.01 -0.64
CA LEU A 28 -16.16 -6.85 0.22
C LEU A 28 -15.29 -7.18 1.44
N ILE A 29 -15.43 -8.36 2.02
CA ILE A 29 -14.52 -8.87 3.06
C ILE A 29 -13.09 -8.91 2.51
N GLY A 30 -12.92 -9.34 1.27
CA GLY A 30 -11.64 -9.30 0.57
C GLY A 30 -11.00 -7.90 0.50
N LEU A 31 -11.80 -6.85 0.25
CA LEU A 31 -11.31 -5.47 0.27
C LEU A 31 -10.81 -5.05 1.67
N VAL A 32 -11.51 -5.45 2.72
CA VAL A 32 -11.08 -5.21 4.10
C VAL A 32 -9.76 -5.93 4.38
N MET A 33 -9.64 -7.20 4.02
CA MET A 33 -8.42 -8.00 4.19
C MET A 33 -7.23 -7.38 3.44
N LEU A 34 -7.44 -6.94 2.19
CA LEU A 34 -6.39 -6.23 1.43
C LEU A 34 -5.96 -4.94 2.11
N SER A 35 -6.89 -4.19 2.71
CA SER A 35 -6.58 -2.97 3.46
C SER A 35 -5.73 -3.26 4.70
N VAL A 36 -6.01 -4.34 5.41
CA VAL A 36 -5.20 -4.80 6.55
C VAL A 36 -3.79 -5.19 6.09
N PHE A 37 -3.67 -5.99 5.02
CA PHE A 37 -2.37 -6.36 4.46
C PHE A 37 -1.57 -5.14 4.00
N LEU A 38 -2.21 -4.17 3.35
CA LEU A 38 -1.60 -2.91 2.97
C LEU A 38 -1.05 -2.16 4.19
N GLY A 39 -1.81 -2.10 5.29
CA GLY A 39 -1.39 -1.46 6.54
C GLY A 39 -0.15 -2.14 7.14
N ILE A 40 -0.14 -3.46 7.24
CA ILE A 40 0.99 -4.25 7.74
C ILE A 40 2.22 -4.03 6.84
N GLU A 41 2.04 -4.09 5.53
CA GLU A 41 3.14 -3.94 4.59
C GLU A 41 3.70 -2.51 4.57
N THR A 42 2.86 -1.51 4.73
CA THR A 42 3.26 -0.10 4.87
C THR A 42 4.16 0.09 6.09
N ARG A 43 3.78 -0.48 7.25
CA ARG A 43 4.61 -0.43 8.46
C ARG A 43 5.98 -1.07 8.23
N ARG A 44 6.01 -2.27 7.67
CA ARG A 44 7.26 -2.99 7.37
C ARG A 44 8.13 -2.23 6.36
N TYR A 45 7.52 -1.60 5.37
CA TYR A 45 8.24 -0.82 4.37
C TYR A 45 8.92 0.41 4.97
N ARG A 46 8.27 1.11 5.90
CA ARG A 46 8.86 2.25 6.62
C ARG A 46 10.06 1.83 7.48
N THR A 47 9.94 0.71 8.19
CA THR A 47 11.06 0.16 8.97
C THR A 47 12.22 -0.27 8.06
N PHE A 48 11.92 -0.91 6.92
CA PHE A 48 12.94 -1.29 5.95
C PHE A 48 13.68 -0.07 5.38
N ASP A 49 13.00 1.05 5.16
CA ASP A 49 13.59 2.27 4.64
C ASP A 49 14.66 2.85 5.59
N VAL A 50 14.44 2.77 6.90
CA VAL A 50 15.44 3.15 7.93
C VAL A 50 16.72 2.30 7.79
N TRP A 51 16.58 0.99 7.72
CA TRP A 51 17.73 0.10 7.55
C TRP A 51 18.45 0.32 6.23
N ARG A 52 17.70 0.53 5.16
CA ARG A 52 18.25 0.80 3.84
C ARG A 52 19.09 2.07 3.81
N SER A 53 18.64 3.15 4.46
CA SER A 53 19.41 4.40 4.52
C SER A 53 20.74 4.24 5.24
N ARG A 54 20.78 3.46 6.35
CA ARG A 54 22.00 3.16 7.09
C ARG A 54 23.00 2.35 6.25
N VAL A 55 22.51 1.29 5.60
CA VAL A 55 23.34 0.46 4.73
C VAL A 55 23.90 1.30 3.59
N ARG A 56 23.08 2.14 2.95
CA ARG A 56 23.54 2.99 1.85
C ARG A 56 24.63 3.95 2.26
N LEU A 57 24.51 4.55 3.45
CA LEU A 57 25.53 5.44 3.99
C LEU A 57 26.88 4.72 4.21
N LEU A 58 26.85 3.47 4.68
CA LEU A 58 28.06 2.64 4.83
C LEU A 58 28.61 2.21 3.46
N GLU A 59 27.77 1.83 2.51
CA GLU A 59 28.19 1.45 1.17
C GLU A 59 28.94 2.60 0.47
N GLU A 60 28.41 3.81 0.54
CA GLU A 60 28.97 4.99 -0.12
C GLU A 60 30.25 5.48 0.55
N ASN A 61 30.28 5.59 1.88
CA ASN A 61 31.39 6.23 2.59
C ASN A 61 32.48 5.26 3.11
N VAL A 62 32.19 3.97 3.23
CA VAL A 62 33.16 2.98 3.69
C VAL A 62 33.55 2.04 2.58
N PHE A 63 32.60 1.31 1.99
CA PHE A 63 32.91 0.26 1.03
C PHE A 63 33.38 0.82 -0.33
N ALA A 64 32.68 1.80 -0.88
CA ALA A 64 33.07 2.42 -2.15
C ALA A 64 34.43 3.10 -2.01
N ASN A 65 34.65 3.87 -0.94
CA ASN A 65 35.93 4.54 -0.68
C ASN A 65 37.10 3.58 -0.37
N ALA A 66 36.81 2.38 0.14
CA ALA A 66 37.84 1.35 0.32
C ALA A 66 38.26 0.69 -1.01
N LEU A 67 37.35 0.64 -2.00
CA LEU A 67 37.62 0.05 -3.32
C LEU A 67 38.27 1.06 -4.28
N ASP A 68 37.80 2.30 -4.24
CA ASP A 68 38.31 3.40 -5.05
C ASP A 68 38.36 4.68 -4.19
N PRO A 69 39.54 5.09 -3.70
CA PRO A 69 39.69 6.18 -2.73
C PRO A 69 39.52 7.56 -3.38
N GLU A 70 38.33 7.90 -3.84
CA GLU A 70 37.96 9.25 -4.31
C GLU A 70 37.63 10.23 -3.17
N GLY A 71 37.52 9.72 -1.93
CA GLY A 71 37.09 10.46 -0.75
C GLY A 71 35.68 10.09 -0.29
N VAL A 72 35.29 10.63 0.84
CA VAL A 72 33.95 10.41 1.40
C VAL A 72 32.95 11.36 0.74
N GLU A 73 31.79 10.85 0.29
CA GLU A 73 30.73 11.65 -0.31
C GLU A 73 30.12 12.63 0.70
N GLN A 74 30.06 12.22 1.98
CA GLN A 74 29.59 13.04 3.09
C GLN A 74 30.63 13.10 4.22
N SER A 75 31.18 14.29 4.49
CA SER A 75 32.20 14.47 5.54
C SER A 75 31.70 14.13 6.96
N ASN A 76 30.41 14.34 7.25
CA ASN A 76 29.76 14.11 8.56
C ASN A 76 29.02 12.77 8.67
N TRP A 77 29.25 11.82 7.76
CA TRP A 77 28.50 10.57 7.72
C TRP A 77 28.56 9.74 9.02
N ARG A 78 29.68 9.79 9.77
CA ARG A 78 29.84 9.07 11.04
C ARG A 78 28.93 9.64 12.13
N GLU A 79 28.80 10.96 12.18
CA GLU A 79 27.96 11.67 13.14
C GLU A 79 26.49 11.38 12.85
N LEU A 80 26.06 11.55 11.59
CA LEU A 80 24.71 11.22 11.14
C LEU A 80 24.31 9.77 11.44
N LEU A 81 25.20 8.82 11.18
CA LEU A 81 24.94 7.42 11.45
C LEU A 81 24.87 7.14 12.96
N SER A 82 25.77 7.75 13.75
CA SER A 82 25.78 7.61 15.22
C SER A 82 24.50 8.16 15.84
N GLU A 83 24.04 9.30 15.40
CA GLU A 83 22.80 9.93 15.86
C GLU A 83 21.59 9.05 15.51
N ASP A 84 21.45 8.62 14.26
CA ASP A 84 20.36 7.76 13.81
C ASP A 84 20.36 6.37 14.47
N LEU A 85 21.52 5.86 14.89
CA LEU A 85 21.61 4.61 15.66
C LEU A 85 21.16 4.80 17.11
N ARG A 86 21.42 5.96 17.71
CA ARG A 86 21.01 6.28 19.09
C ARG A 86 19.52 6.64 19.15
N GLU A 87 19.02 7.40 18.19
CA GLU A 87 17.63 7.85 18.09
C GLU A 87 17.04 7.51 16.71
N PRO A 88 16.53 6.29 16.51
CA PRO A 88 15.99 5.85 15.22
C PRO A 88 14.76 6.66 14.82
N THR A 89 14.85 7.41 13.74
CA THR A 89 13.73 8.19 13.19
C THR A 89 13.12 7.55 11.96
N ILE A 90 11.80 7.65 11.81
CA ILE A 90 11.10 7.18 10.62
C ILE A 90 11.15 8.28 9.56
N LYS A 91 11.95 8.08 8.52
CA LYS A 91 12.23 9.07 7.48
C LYS A 91 11.13 9.20 6.43
N MET A 92 10.30 8.16 6.24
CA MET A 92 9.25 8.13 5.22
C MET A 92 7.86 8.35 5.83
N PRO A 93 7.08 9.36 5.37
CA PRO A 93 5.68 9.55 5.76
C PRO A 93 4.83 8.32 5.42
N ALA A 94 3.85 8.00 6.29
CA ALA A 94 2.97 6.83 6.09
C ALA A 94 2.21 6.90 4.76
N VAL A 95 1.72 8.08 4.40
CA VAL A 95 0.97 8.31 3.15
C VAL A 95 1.81 8.01 1.90
N GLU A 96 3.11 8.34 1.92
CA GLU A 96 4.01 8.03 0.82
C GLU A 96 4.26 6.53 0.71
N ALA A 97 4.48 5.86 1.83
CA ALA A 97 4.66 4.41 1.87
C ALA A 97 3.41 3.67 1.36
N VAL A 98 2.21 4.09 1.78
CA VAL A 98 0.92 3.58 1.28
C VAL A 98 0.81 3.79 -0.23
N SER A 99 1.01 5.02 -0.71
CA SER A 99 0.91 5.35 -2.14
C SER A 99 1.84 4.50 -3.02
N ARG A 100 3.10 4.29 -2.57
CA ARG A 100 4.05 3.44 -3.28
C ARG A 100 3.61 1.98 -3.35
N ARG A 101 3.05 1.44 -2.25
CA ARG A 101 2.56 0.07 -2.18
C ARG A 101 1.27 -0.13 -2.96
N LEU A 102 0.34 0.82 -2.86
CA LEU A 102 -0.88 0.83 -3.67
C LEU A 102 -0.54 0.74 -5.14
N ARG A 103 0.27 1.65 -5.66
CA ARG A 103 0.60 1.73 -7.09
C ARG A 103 1.19 0.44 -7.63
N ARG A 104 2.01 -0.26 -6.86
CA ARG A 104 2.76 -1.41 -7.34
C ARG A 104 1.98 -2.72 -7.26
N VAL A 105 1.15 -2.90 -6.23
CA VAL A 105 0.54 -4.21 -5.93
C VAL A 105 -0.93 -4.10 -5.59
N TYR A 106 -1.29 -3.24 -4.63
CA TYR A 106 -2.64 -3.29 -4.06
C TYR A 106 -3.72 -2.65 -4.94
N ALA A 107 -3.41 -1.60 -5.70
CA ALA A 107 -4.39 -0.99 -6.59
C ALA A 107 -4.88 -1.97 -7.69
N PRO A 108 -4.01 -2.74 -8.38
CA PRO A 108 -4.48 -3.80 -9.26
C PRO A 108 -5.37 -4.84 -8.57
N LEU A 109 -4.98 -5.32 -7.38
CA LEU A 109 -5.75 -6.33 -6.64
C LEU A 109 -7.12 -5.80 -6.21
N VAL A 110 -7.18 -4.58 -5.69
CA VAL A 110 -8.43 -3.90 -5.33
C VAL A 110 -9.32 -3.72 -6.56
N SER A 111 -8.74 -3.29 -7.69
CA SER A 111 -9.49 -3.10 -8.93
C SER A 111 -10.08 -4.42 -9.44
N VAL A 112 -9.34 -5.51 -9.37
CA VAL A 112 -9.82 -6.85 -9.74
C VAL A 112 -10.97 -7.29 -8.83
N LEU A 113 -10.86 -7.11 -7.50
CA LEU A 113 -11.94 -7.46 -6.58
C LEU A 113 -13.19 -6.63 -6.81
N ILE A 114 -13.06 -5.33 -7.04
CA ILE A 114 -14.20 -4.45 -7.32
C ILE A 114 -14.84 -4.80 -8.67
N ALA A 115 -14.03 -5.05 -9.71
CA ALA A 115 -14.55 -5.49 -11.00
C ALA A 115 -15.32 -6.83 -10.85
N ALA A 116 -14.77 -7.80 -10.14
CA ALA A 116 -15.43 -9.06 -9.84
C ALA A 116 -16.73 -8.86 -9.04
N TRP A 117 -16.73 -7.93 -8.09
CA TRP A 117 -17.93 -7.58 -7.33
C TRP A 117 -19.02 -6.94 -8.22
N VAL A 118 -18.65 -6.03 -9.12
CA VAL A 118 -19.57 -5.45 -10.08
C VAL A 118 -20.15 -6.51 -11.02
N VAL A 119 -19.30 -7.40 -11.55
CA VAL A 119 -19.76 -8.55 -12.37
C VAL A 119 -20.73 -9.41 -11.57
N ARG A 120 -20.45 -9.67 -10.31
CA ARG A 120 -21.34 -10.46 -9.44
C ARG A 120 -22.70 -9.79 -9.28
N LEU A 121 -22.75 -8.47 -9.10
CA LEU A 121 -23.99 -7.71 -8.95
C LEU A 121 -24.79 -7.54 -10.26
N THR A 122 -24.14 -7.62 -11.42
CA THR A 122 -24.80 -7.37 -12.71
C THR A 122 -25.20 -8.65 -13.44
N VAL A 123 -24.31 -9.66 -13.44
CA VAL A 123 -24.50 -10.89 -14.21
C VAL A 123 -25.31 -11.93 -13.43
N PHE A 124 -25.15 -11.96 -12.11
CA PHE A 124 -25.80 -12.97 -11.24
C PHE A 124 -26.96 -12.39 -10.42
N THR A 125 -27.52 -11.28 -10.88
CA THR A 125 -28.72 -10.67 -10.27
C THR A 125 -29.96 -11.51 -10.59
N PRO A 126 -30.83 -11.79 -9.61
CA PRO A 126 -32.09 -12.49 -9.87
C PRO A 126 -32.98 -11.69 -10.84
N PRO A 127 -33.72 -12.36 -11.72
CA PRO A 127 -34.65 -11.69 -12.62
C PRO A 127 -35.66 -10.81 -11.85
N GLY A 128 -35.76 -9.53 -12.22
CA GLY A 128 -36.68 -8.57 -11.61
C GLY A 128 -36.13 -7.76 -10.43
N SER A 129 -34.94 -8.06 -9.91
CA SER A 129 -34.28 -7.24 -8.89
C SER A 129 -33.28 -6.26 -9.52
N GLY A 130 -33.21 -5.04 -8.97
CA GLY A 130 -32.23 -4.02 -9.40
C GLY A 130 -30.85 -4.24 -8.78
N VAL A 131 -29.81 -3.71 -9.44
CA VAL A 131 -28.42 -3.76 -8.92
C VAL A 131 -28.32 -3.17 -7.52
N VAL A 132 -29.08 -2.10 -7.24
CA VAL A 132 -29.11 -1.46 -5.92
C VAL A 132 -29.66 -2.39 -4.84
N GLU A 133 -30.72 -3.10 -5.15
CA GLU A 133 -31.33 -4.08 -4.22
C GLU A 133 -30.38 -5.26 -3.97
N THR A 134 -29.78 -5.77 -5.05
CA THR A 134 -28.82 -6.87 -4.98
C THR A 134 -27.56 -6.52 -4.18
N ALA A 135 -27.16 -5.24 -4.20
CA ALA A 135 -26.00 -4.76 -3.45
C ALA A 135 -26.20 -4.68 -1.92
N ALA A 136 -27.45 -4.86 -1.43
CA ALA A 136 -27.73 -4.82 0.01
C ALA A 136 -26.99 -5.92 0.77
N VAL A 137 -26.54 -5.62 1.97
CA VAL A 137 -25.83 -6.58 2.85
C VAL A 137 -26.48 -6.57 4.22
N GLY A 138 -27.22 -7.60 4.54
CA GLY A 138 -27.96 -7.69 5.79
C GLY A 138 -28.95 -6.54 5.96
N ALA A 139 -28.78 -5.72 7.00
CA ALA A 139 -29.61 -4.55 7.26
C ALA A 139 -29.15 -3.28 6.51
N LEU A 140 -28.02 -3.34 5.80
CA LEU A 140 -27.48 -2.17 5.08
C LEU A 140 -28.14 -2.03 3.71
N PRO A 141 -28.74 -0.85 3.38
CA PRO A 141 -29.32 -0.62 2.08
C PRO A 141 -28.23 -0.63 1.00
N GLY A 142 -28.54 -1.22 -0.17
CA GLY A 142 -27.57 -1.37 -1.25
C GLY A 142 -27.01 -0.05 -1.78
N ALA A 143 -27.79 1.03 -1.77
CA ALA A 143 -27.30 2.36 -2.14
C ALA A 143 -26.13 2.82 -1.24
N LEU A 144 -26.22 2.55 0.05
CA LEU A 144 -25.15 2.88 1.01
C LEU A 144 -23.91 2.01 0.76
N VAL A 145 -24.07 0.72 0.49
CA VAL A 145 -22.97 -0.18 0.16
C VAL A 145 -22.27 0.27 -1.13
N LEU A 146 -23.01 0.61 -2.17
CA LEU A 146 -22.48 1.13 -3.43
C LEU A 146 -21.70 2.42 -3.20
N ALA A 147 -22.26 3.37 -2.46
CA ALA A 147 -21.61 4.64 -2.14
C ALA A 147 -20.31 4.43 -1.33
N ALA A 148 -20.32 3.52 -0.36
CA ALA A 148 -19.14 3.19 0.46
C ALA A 148 -18.02 2.57 -0.39
N VAL A 149 -18.34 1.62 -1.28
CA VAL A 149 -17.35 0.99 -2.18
C VAL A 149 -16.82 2.00 -3.20
N ALA A 150 -17.67 2.84 -3.76
CA ALA A 150 -17.25 3.90 -4.69
C ALA A 150 -16.33 4.91 -4.00
N GLY A 151 -16.70 5.38 -2.80
CA GLY A 151 -15.87 6.28 -1.99
C GLY A 151 -14.51 5.67 -1.62
N PHE A 152 -14.50 4.42 -1.20
CA PHE A 152 -13.28 3.67 -0.93
C PHE A 152 -12.38 3.60 -2.19
N TYR A 153 -12.95 3.26 -3.34
CA TYR A 153 -12.18 3.16 -4.57
C TYR A 153 -11.62 4.50 -5.03
N LEU A 154 -12.38 5.59 -4.88
CA LEU A 154 -11.90 6.94 -5.16
C LEU A 154 -10.70 7.32 -4.28
N VAL A 155 -10.73 6.97 -2.98
CA VAL A 155 -9.59 7.17 -2.07
C VAL A 155 -8.39 6.36 -2.54
N VAL A 156 -8.58 5.08 -2.90
CA VAL A 156 -7.51 4.23 -3.44
C VAL A 156 -6.91 4.84 -4.70
N LEU A 157 -7.72 5.32 -5.63
CA LEU A 157 -7.26 5.99 -6.86
C LEU A 157 -6.51 7.29 -6.54
N ALA A 158 -7.05 8.14 -5.68
CA ALA A 158 -6.41 9.40 -5.29
C ALA A 158 -5.02 9.16 -4.68
N LEU A 159 -4.90 8.18 -3.76
CA LEU A 159 -3.62 7.80 -3.17
C LEU A 159 -2.67 7.16 -4.20
N THR A 160 -3.18 6.39 -5.15
CA THR A 160 -2.38 5.76 -6.21
C THR A 160 -1.83 6.80 -7.19
N LEU A 161 -2.64 7.80 -7.56
CA LEU A 161 -2.26 8.85 -8.50
C LEU A 161 -1.40 9.94 -7.85
N ARG A 162 -1.39 10.04 -6.53
CA ARG A 162 -0.59 11.01 -5.81
C ARG A 162 0.91 10.79 -6.11
N ARG A 163 1.49 11.70 -6.88
CA ARG A 163 2.93 11.73 -7.14
C ARG A 163 3.62 12.34 -5.92
N ALA A 164 4.19 11.53 -5.05
CA ALA A 164 5.16 12.03 -4.09
C ALA A 164 6.44 12.43 -4.86
N PRO A 165 7.04 13.60 -4.56
CA PRO A 165 8.35 13.93 -5.10
C PRO A 165 9.30 12.76 -4.81
N ARG A 166 10.13 12.41 -5.79
CA ARG A 166 11.18 11.40 -5.60
C ARG A 166 12.22 12.01 -4.66
N ARG A 167 12.01 11.88 -3.37
CA ARG A 167 13.10 12.05 -2.41
C ARG A 167 14.09 10.94 -2.70
N ALA A 168 15.37 11.31 -2.77
CA ALA A 168 16.45 10.38 -3.04
C ALA A 168 16.32 9.17 -2.11
N LYS A 169 16.32 7.98 -2.69
CA LYS A 169 16.03 6.75 -1.97
C LYS A 169 17.14 6.49 -0.96
N GLY A 170 16.88 6.70 0.31
CA GLY A 170 17.76 6.27 1.40
C GLY A 170 18.91 7.22 1.75
N GLU A 171 18.92 8.45 1.25
CA GLU A 171 19.92 9.45 1.65
C GLU A 171 19.55 10.07 3.00
N MET A 172 20.50 10.10 3.93
CA MET A 172 20.33 10.75 5.24
C MET A 172 20.21 12.26 5.16
N GLN A 173 20.64 12.89 4.08
CA GLN A 173 20.45 14.32 3.77
C GLN A 173 18.99 14.78 3.81
N ALA A 174 18.03 13.84 3.73
CA ALA A 174 16.62 14.18 3.90
C ALA A 174 16.24 14.58 5.35
N ALA A 175 17.13 14.40 6.32
CA ALA A 175 16.90 14.81 7.70
C ALA A 175 17.02 16.35 7.85
N GLU A 176 17.98 16.99 7.20
CA GLU A 176 18.12 18.46 7.19
C GLU A 176 16.92 19.16 6.55
N ALA A 177 16.36 18.59 5.47
CA ALA A 177 15.13 19.10 4.86
C ALA A 177 13.86 18.88 5.72
N ALA A 178 13.91 18.02 6.73
CA ALA A 178 12.80 17.80 7.67
C ALA A 178 12.77 18.84 8.80
N GLU A 179 13.87 19.50 9.10
CA GLU A 179 13.92 20.60 10.08
C GLU A 179 13.31 21.89 9.54
N GLU A 180 13.29 22.11 8.22
CA GLU A 180 12.58 23.25 7.60
C GLU A 180 11.04 23.16 7.71
N TRP A 181 10.49 22.08 8.25
CA TRP A 181 9.03 21.85 8.40
C TRP A 181 8.56 21.87 9.84
N LYS A 182 9.33 22.42 10.78
CA LYS A 182 8.87 22.83 12.11
C LYS A 182 8.59 24.33 12.10
#